data_ea15977cff9d3b6cc254137ff7df601c
#
_entry.id   ea15977cff9d3b6cc254137ff7df601c
#
_cell.length_a   1.000
_cell.length_b   1.000
_cell.length_c   1.000
_cell.angle_alpha   90.00
_cell.angle_beta   90.00
_cell.angle_gamma   90.00
#
_symmetry.space_group_name_H-M   'P 1'
#
loop_
_entity.id
_entity.type
_entity.pdbx_description
1 polymer ?
#
loop_
_entity_poly.entity_id
_entity_poly.type
_entity_poly.pdbx_seq_one_letter_code
_entity_poly.pdbx_strand_id
1 'polypeptide(L)'
;MESGGEGMNPVYEKLCACYESIRARIPFTPEIALVLGSGLGNYASKMEVVERIPYGDIAGFPVSTAPGHVGQFVFGYVEGAPIVAMQGRVHYYEGYDMTDVVLPIRLMKMMGAEILFLTNAAGGIRQGFSAGDLMLITGQIATFVP
;
A
#
# COMPACT_ATOMS: atom_id res chain seq x y z
N MET A 1 28.60 21.17 -27.01
CA MET A 1 27.36 21.30 -26.22
C MET A 1 26.71 19.91 -26.22
N GLU A 2 27.04 19.11 -25.24
CA GLU A 2 26.38 17.81 -25.04
C GLU A 2 25.08 18.10 -24.29
N SER A 3 23.97 17.87 -24.97
CA SER A 3 22.65 17.80 -24.34
C SER A 3 22.60 16.55 -23.49
N GLY A 4 22.91 16.67 -22.20
CA GLY A 4 22.68 15.62 -21.24
C GLY A 4 21.18 15.31 -21.20
N GLY A 5 20.78 14.22 -21.84
CA GLY A 5 19.47 13.65 -21.65
C GLY A 5 19.40 13.19 -20.19
N GLU A 6 18.67 13.92 -19.33
CA GLU A 6 18.33 13.44 -18.00
C GLU A 6 17.49 12.17 -18.19
N GLY A 7 18.14 11.02 -17.99
CA GLY A 7 17.45 9.74 -17.94
C GLY A 7 16.37 9.81 -16.86
N MET A 8 15.21 9.25 -17.13
CA MET A 8 14.11 9.18 -16.15
C MET A 8 14.61 8.50 -14.87
N ASN A 9 14.18 8.98 -13.71
CA ASN A 9 14.58 8.40 -12.42
C ASN A 9 14.21 6.91 -12.36
N PRO A 10 15.16 5.98 -12.08
CA PRO A 10 14.91 4.54 -12.09
C PRO A 10 13.74 4.09 -11.20
N VAL A 11 13.52 4.79 -10.08
CA VAL A 11 12.38 4.52 -9.17
C VAL A 11 11.06 4.84 -9.88
N TYR A 12 11.02 5.92 -10.66
CA TYR A 12 9.85 6.30 -11.41
C TYR A 12 9.62 5.39 -12.61
N GLU A 13 10.67 4.95 -13.29
CA GLU A 13 10.58 3.94 -14.36
C GLU A 13 9.98 2.64 -13.85
N LYS A 14 10.45 2.15 -12.70
CA LYS A 14 9.90 0.96 -12.03
C LYS A 14 8.42 1.14 -11.69
N LEU A 15 8.04 2.31 -11.16
CA LEU A 15 6.66 2.63 -10.83
C LEU A 15 5.77 2.62 -12.08
N CYS A 16 6.22 3.22 -13.18
CA CYS A 16 5.51 3.21 -14.45
C CYS A 16 5.34 1.77 -14.99
N ALA A 17 6.39 0.95 -14.94
CA ALA A 17 6.32 -0.45 -15.37
C ALA A 17 5.30 -1.26 -14.55
N CYS A 18 5.27 -1.07 -13.22
CA CYS A 18 4.26 -1.67 -12.35
C CYS A 18 2.85 -1.26 -12.78
N TYR A 19 2.61 0.04 -12.98
CA TYR A 19 1.31 0.56 -13.36
C TYR A 19 0.83 0.02 -14.70
N GLU A 20 1.68 0.09 -15.73
CA GLU A 20 1.33 -0.39 -17.07
C GLU A 20 1.02 -1.89 -17.09
N SER A 21 1.68 -2.70 -16.24
CA SER A 21 1.44 -4.15 -16.16
C SER A 21 0.04 -4.52 -15.67
N ILE A 22 -0.63 -3.62 -14.92
CA ILE A 22 -1.95 -3.88 -14.33
C ILE A 22 -3.03 -2.90 -14.76
N ARG A 23 -2.69 -1.87 -15.53
CA ARG A 23 -3.59 -0.79 -15.92
C ARG A 23 -4.92 -1.28 -16.48
N ALA A 24 -4.89 -2.33 -17.30
CA ALA A 24 -6.09 -2.90 -17.92
C ALA A 24 -7.01 -3.62 -16.91
N ARG A 25 -6.51 -3.95 -15.73
CA ARG A 25 -7.26 -4.63 -14.67
C ARG A 25 -7.82 -3.66 -13.62
N ILE A 26 -7.40 -2.39 -13.62
CA ILE A 26 -7.91 -1.39 -12.69
C ILE A 26 -9.37 -1.08 -13.05
N PRO A 27 -10.36 -1.46 -12.20
CA PRO A 27 -11.76 -1.41 -12.59
C PRO A 27 -12.38 -0.02 -12.54
N PHE A 28 -11.77 0.87 -11.72
CA PHE A 28 -12.21 2.26 -11.53
C PHE A 28 -11.06 3.09 -10.91
N THR A 29 -11.19 4.40 -10.95
CA THR A 29 -10.27 5.31 -10.23
C THR A 29 -10.63 5.31 -8.74
N PRO A 30 -9.76 4.80 -7.83
CA PRO A 30 -10.02 4.82 -6.41
C PRO A 30 -9.90 6.25 -5.86
N GLU A 31 -10.73 6.59 -4.88
CA GLU A 31 -10.61 7.83 -4.10
C GLU A 31 -9.67 7.61 -2.91
N ILE A 32 -9.78 6.44 -2.27
CA ILE A 32 -9.06 6.12 -1.04
C ILE A 32 -8.09 4.95 -1.27
N ALA A 33 -6.84 5.15 -0.89
CA ALA A 33 -5.84 4.10 -0.71
C ALA A 33 -5.83 3.65 0.76
N LEU A 34 -6.23 2.42 1.04
CA LEU A 34 -6.30 1.85 2.38
C LEU A 34 -5.18 0.83 2.60
N VAL A 35 -4.33 1.04 3.59
CA VAL A 35 -3.29 0.06 3.97
C VAL A 35 -3.76 -0.72 5.20
N LEU A 36 -4.05 -1.99 5.01
CA LEU A 36 -4.48 -2.88 6.09
C LEU A 36 -3.26 -3.38 6.88
N GLY A 37 -3.17 -2.96 8.13
CA GLY A 37 -2.14 -3.40 9.07
C GLY A 37 -2.40 -4.81 9.63
N SER A 38 -1.51 -5.26 10.51
CA SER A 38 -1.59 -6.56 11.17
C SER A 38 -2.94 -6.76 11.88
N GLY A 39 -3.58 -7.89 11.65
CA GLY A 39 -4.89 -8.24 12.21
C GLY A 39 -6.09 -7.68 11.42
N LEU A 40 -5.88 -6.74 10.47
CA LEU A 40 -6.97 -6.12 9.72
C LEU A 40 -7.15 -6.69 8.31
N GLY A 41 -6.36 -7.69 7.91
CA GLY A 41 -6.44 -8.29 6.56
C GLY A 41 -7.83 -8.78 6.17
N ASN A 42 -8.61 -9.26 7.15
CA ASN A 42 -9.99 -9.72 6.92
C ASN A 42 -10.97 -8.59 6.60
N TYR A 43 -10.59 -7.32 6.83
CA TYR A 43 -11.45 -6.19 6.47
C TYR A 43 -11.73 -6.13 4.97
N ALA A 44 -10.77 -6.55 4.14
CA ALA A 44 -10.96 -6.61 2.69
C ALA A 44 -12.14 -7.52 2.25
N SER A 45 -12.56 -8.49 3.07
CA SER A 45 -13.73 -9.33 2.77
C SER A 45 -15.07 -8.65 3.10
N LYS A 46 -15.05 -7.52 3.83
CA LYS A 46 -16.24 -6.73 4.15
C LYS A 46 -16.54 -5.64 3.10
N MET A 47 -15.60 -5.41 2.20
CA MET A 47 -15.80 -4.50 1.07
C MET A 47 -16.72 -5.14 0.02
N GLU A 48 -17.43 -4.33 -0.74
CA GLU A 48 -18.07 -4.76 -1.99
C GLU A 48 -16.99 -4.93 -3.06
N VAL A 49 -16.35 -6.10 -3.07
CA VAL A 49 -15.16 -6.37 -3.89
C VAL A 49 -15.51 -6.47 -5.36
N VAL A 50 -14.77 -5.73 -6.20
CA VAL A 50 -14.88 -5.72 -7.66
C VAL A 50 -13.74 -6.50 -8.31
N GLU A 51 -12.48 -6.28 -7.87
CA GLU A 51 -11.30 -6.91 -8.46
C GLU A 51 -10.23 -7.18 -7.39
N ARG A 52 -9.41 -8.18 -7.63
CA ARG A 52 -8.23 -8.52 -6.81
C ARG A 52 -7.02 -8.68 -7.72
N ILE A 53 -5.95 -7.96 -7.43
CA ILE A 53 -4.70 -8.02 -8.18
C ILE A 53 -3.60 -8.53 -7.25
N PRO A 54 -3.18 -9.81 -7.37
CA PRO A 54 -2.04 -10.34 -6.62
C PRO A 54 -0.77 -9.56 -6.94
N TYR A 55 0.09 -9.33 -5.95
CA TYR A 55 1.36 -8.63 -6.16
C TYR A 55 2.29 -9.36 -7.12
N GLY A 56 2.20 -10.70 -7.16
CA GLY A 56 2.96 -11.51 -8.11
C GLY A 56 2.59 -11.30 -9.58
N ASP A 57 1.41 -10.73 -9.86
CA ASP A 57 0.98 -10.39 -11.22
C ASP A 57 1.51 -9.03 -11.69
N ILE A 58 2.14 -8.26 -10.79
CA ILE A 58 2.63 -6.90 -11.05
C ILE A 58 4.12 -6.95 -11.39
N ALA A 59 4.50 -6.48 -12.55
CA ALA A 59 5.89 -6.53 -13.03
C ALA A 59 6.86 -5.82 -12.07
N GLY A 60 7.84 -6.54 -11.51
CA GLY A 60 8.87 -5.98 -10.63
C GLY A 60 8.37 -5.48 -9.25
N PHE A 61 7.16 -5.85 -8.87
CA PHE A 61 6.58 -5.43 -7.58
C PHE A 61 7.12 -6.28 -6.42
N PRO A 62 7.36 -5.70 -5.25
CA PRO A 62 7.83 -6.43 -4.08
C PRO A 62 6.74 -7.37 -3.55
N VAL A 63 7.13 -8.60 -3.23
CA VAL A 63 6.22 -9.62 -2.69
C VAL A 63 6.66 -9.94 -1.26
N SER A 64 5.75 -9.81 -0.30
CA SER A 64 6.03 -10.17 1.10
C SER A 64 6.28 -11.66 1.23
N THR A 65 7.32 -12.03 1.97
CA THR A 65 7.63 -13.41 2.36
C THR A 65 7.10 -13.76 3.75
N ALA A 66 6.47 -12.80 4.43
CA ALA A 66 5.95 -12.98 5.78
C ALA A 66 4.74 -13.93 5.78
N PRO A 67 4.71 -14.93 6.69
CA PRO A 67 3.58 -15.86 6.80
C PRO A 67 2.26 -15.13 7.07
N GLY A 68 1.19 -15.51 6.36
CA GLY A 68 -0.16 -14.96 6.56
C GLY A 68 -0.47 -13.68 5.77
N HIS A 69 0.48 -13.17 4.98
CA HIS A 69 0.23 -12.05 4.08
C HIS A 69 -0.31 -12.57 2.74
N VAL A 70 -1.52 -12.16 2.38
CA VAL A 70 -2.15 -12.55 1.09
C VAL A 70 -1.40 -11.92 -0.08
N GLY A 71 -0.90 -10.67 0.09
CA GLY A 71 -0.09 -9.99 -0.92
C GLY A 71 -0.89 -9.60 -2.18
N GLN A 72 -1.90 -8.75 -2.03
CA GLN A 72 -2.73 -8.31 -3.16
C GLN A 72 -3.30 -6.90 -2.95
N PHE A 73 -3.64 -6.23 -4.05
CA PHE A 73 -4.57 -5.12 -4.04
C PHE A 73 -6.02 -5.63 -4.16
N VAL A 74 -6.92 -5.02 -3.40
CA VAL A 74 -8.36 -5.29 -3.45
C VAL A 74 -9.08 -4.01 -3.82
N PHE A 75 -9.75 -3.99 -4.95
CA PHE A 75 -10.59 -2.89 -5.40
C PHE A 75 -12.03 -3.18 -5.03
N GLY A 76 -12.71 -2.22 -4.46
CA GLY A 76 -14.11 -2.36 -4.05
C GLY A 76 -14.66 -1.08 -3.45
N TYR A 77 -15.87 -1.18 -2.92
CA TYR A 77 -16.57 -0.06 -2.31
C TYR A 77 -16.79 -0.30 -0.81
N VAL A 78 -16.73 0.77 -0.05
CA VAL A 78 -17.15 0.84 1.35
C VAL A 78 -18.06 2.05 1.50
N GLU A 79 -19.33 1.84 1.88
CA GLU A 79 -20.35 2.90 1.97
C GLU A 79 -20.41 3.75 0.68
N GLY A 80 -20.21 3.13 -0.47
CA GLY A 80 -20.22 3.79 -1.78
C GLY A 80 -18.91 4.48 -2.17
N ALA A 81 -17.93 4.62 -1.29
CA ALA A 81 -16.63 5.20 -1.61
C ALA A 81 -15.75 4.18 -2.37
N PRO A 82 -15.15 4.54 -3.53
CA PRO A 82 -14.27 3.67 -4.28
C PRO A 82 -12.89 3.56 -3.62
N ILE A 83 -12.50 2.35 -3.23
CA ILE A 83 -11.28 2.09 -2.45
C ILE A 83 -10.38 1.11 -3.18
N VAL A 84 -9.07 1.35 -3.11
CA VAL A 84 -8.03 0.34 -3.31
C VAL A 84 -7.38 -0.01 -1.97
N ALA A 85 -7.50 -1.26 -1.53
CA ALA A 85 -6.93 -1.73 -0.27
C ALA A 85 -5.69 -2.59 -0.51
N MET A 86 -4.61 -2.32 0.24
CA MET A 86 -3.46 -3.21 0.37
C MET A 86 -3.78 -4.30 1.41
N GLN A 87 -3.94 -5.53 0.97
CA GLN A 87 -4.07 -6.70 1.84
C GLN A 87 -2.73 -7.44 1.92
N GLY A 88 -1.93 -7.07 2.90
CA GLY A 88 -0.54 -7.45 3.04
C GLY A 88 0.41 -6.37 2.51
N ARG A 89 1.58 -6.24 3.16
CA ARG A 89 2.60 -5.26 2.79
C ARG A 89 3.99 -5.84 3.03
N VAL A 90 4.97 -5.35 2.28
CA VAL A 90 6.38 -5.60 2.57
C VAL A 90 6.87 -4.66 3.66
N HIS A 91 7.90 -5.09 4.40
CA HIS A 91 8.49 -4.31 5.47
C HIS A 91 9.99 -4.16 5.23
N TYR A 92 10.56 -3.08 5.75
CA TYR A 92 11.99 -2.81 5.66
C TYR A 92 12.83 -3.95 6.27
N TYR A 93 12.37 -4.56 7.37
CA TYR A 93 13.09 -5.68 8.00
C TYR A 93 13.10 -6.98 7.18
N GLU A 94 12.31 -7.08 6.11
CA GLU A 94 12.36 -8.18 5.14
C GLU A 94 13.54 -8.06 4.16
N GLY A 95 14.34 -6.98 4.26
CA GLY A 95 15.51 -6.74 3.42
C GLY A 95 15.24 -5.95 2.15
N TYR A 96 14.04 -5.37 2.02
CA TYR A 96 13.71 -4.48 0.91
C TYR A 96 14.28 -3.09 1.12
N ASP A 97 14.74 -2.46 0.04
CA ASP A 97 15.06 -1.02 0.06
C ASP A 97 13.81 -0.19 0.38
N MET A 98 14.01 0.97 1.03
CA MET A 98 12.88 1.85 1.37
C MET A 98 12.09 2.29 0.14
N THR A 99 12.73 2.42 -1.03
CA THR A 99 12.06 2.71 -2.30
C THR A 99 11.05 1.64 -2.70
N ASP A 100 11.32 0.38 -2.38
CA ASP A 100 10.42 -0.75 -2.63
C ASP A 100 9.32 -0.84 -1.57
N VAL A 101 9.64 -0.53 -0.31
CA VAL A 101 8.64 -0.49 0.79
C VAL A 101 7.56 0.55 0.52
N VAL A 102 7.91 1.70 -0.07
CA VAL A 102 6.95 2.78 -0.38
C VAL A 102 6.35 2.69 -1.79
N LEU A 103 6.87 1.82 -2.66
CA LEU A 103 6.40 1.65 -4.03
C LEU A 103 4.88 1.38 -4.12
N PRO A 104 4.30 0.51 -3.27
CA PRO A 104 2.85 0.26 -3.29
C PRO A 104 2.01 1.51 -3.06
N ILE A 105 2.43 2.38 -2.14
CA ILE A 105 1.73 3.63 -1.86
C ILE A 105 1.76 4.57 -3.06
N ARG A 106 2.94 4.68 -3.71
CA ARG A 106 3.10 5.48 -4.93
C ARG A 106 2.26 4.92 -6.07
N LEU A 107 2.16 3.59 -6.17
CA LEU A 107 1.33 2.94 -7.19
C LEU A 107 -0.16 3.23 -6.97
N MET A 108 -0.66 3.16 -5.74
CA MET A 108 -2.05 3.54 -5.43
C MET A 108 -2.32 5.02 -5.74
N LYS A 109 -1.35 5.91 -5.52
CA LYS A 109 -1.46 7.32 -5.95
C LYS A 109 -1.53 7.44 -7.47
N MET A 110 -0.73 6.67 -8.20
CA MET A 110 -0.76 6.65 -9.67
C MET A 110 -2.08 6.09 -10.23
N MET A 111 -2.75 5.18 -9.50
CA MET A 111 -4.10 4.69 -9.81
C MET A 111 -5.17 5.77 -9.64
N GLY A 112 -4.86 6.90 -8.97
CA GLY A 112 -5.75 8.03 -8.79
C GLY A 112 -6.15 8.32 -7.34
N ALA A 113 -5.75 7.51 -6.36
CA ALA A 113 -6.13 7.74 -4.97
C ALA A 113 -5.67 9.11 -4.45
N GLU A 114 -6.59 9.83 -3.82
CA GLU A 114 -6.35 11.17 -3.26
C GLU A 114 -6.13 11.11 -1.74
N ILE A 115 -6.78 10.18 -1.06
CA ILE A 115 -6.71 9.99 0.39
C ILE A 115 -5.90 8.73 0.68
N LEU A 116 -4.90 8.84 1.56
CA LEU A 116 -4.16 7.69 2.08
C LEU A 116 -4.58 7.41 3.53
N PHE A 117 -5.16 6.23 3.75
CA PHE A 117 -5.55 5.76 5.08
C PHE A 117 -4.63 4.62 5.52
N LEU A 118 -3.77 4.90 6.51
CA LEU A 118 -2.81 3.92 7.04
C LEU A 118 -3.33 3.33 8.34
N THR A 119 -3.24 2.02 8.49
CA THR A 119 -3.53 1.33 9.74
C THR A 119 -2.36 0.50 10.21
N ASN A 120 -2.17 0.41 11.52
CA ASN A 120 -1.18 -0.47 12.14
C ASN A 120 -1.64 -0.92 13.52
N ALA A 121 -1.19 -2.09 13.95
CA ALA A 121 -1.31 -2.50 15.35
C ALA A 121 -0.13 -1.94 16.14
N ALA A 122 -0.39 -1.54 17.38
CA ALA A 122 0.63 -1.07 18.32
C ALA A 122 0.29 -1.46 19.77
N GLY A 123 1.31 -1.64 20.60
CA GLY A 123 1.11 -1.80 22.04
C GLY A 123 0.70 -0.48 22.69
N GLY A 124 -0.33 -0.51 23.52
CA GLY A 124 -0.77 0.65 24.30
C GLY A 124 0.12 0.83 25.55
N ILE A 125 0.76 2.01 25.69
CA ILE A 125 1.58 2.35 26.86
C ILE A 125 0.78 3.19 27.87
N ARG A 126 -0.16 4.00 27.38
CA ARG A 126 -0.98 4.86 28.24
C ARG A 126 -1.89 4.04 29.15
N GLN A 127 -1.94 4.41 30.44
CA GLN A 127 -2.90 3.82 31.36
C GLN A 127 -4.33 4.08 30.88
N GLY A 128 -5.17 3.04 30.91
CA GLY A 128 -6.55 3.09 30.45
C GLY A 128 -6.77 2.65 29.00
N PHE A 129 -5.72 2.36 28.25
CA PHE A 129 -5.87 1.69 26.95
C PHE A 129 -6.20 0.21 27.12
N SER A 130 -7.11 -0.27 26.30
CA SER A 130 -7.54 -1.67 26.22
C SER A 130 -7.34 -2.20 24.80
N ALA A 131 -7.25 -3.51 24.66
CA ALA A 131 -7.21 -4.14 23.33
C ALA A 131 -8.50 -3.80 22.55
N GLY A 132 -8.34 -3.32 21.33
CA GLY A 132 -9.45 -2.86 20.48
C GLY A 132 -9.65 -1.35 20.46
N ASP A 133 -8.97 -0.59 21.30
CA ASP A 133 -9.02 0.87 21.25
C ASP A 133 -8.39 1.38 19.94
N LEU A 134 -8.99 2.45 19.41
CA LEU A 134 -8.48 3.14 18.23
C LEU A 134 -7.80 4.44 18.64
N MET A 135 -6.61 4.68 18.08
CA MET A 135 -5.84 5.90 18.33
C MET A 135 -5.56 6.59 16.99
N LEU A 136 -5.97 7.85 16.87
CA LEU A 136 -5.58 8.69 15.74
C LEU A 136 -4.16 9.22 15.95
N ILE A 137 -3.25 8.87 15.03
CA ILE A 137 -1.87 9.37 15.03
C ILE A 137 -1.86 10.78 14.45
N THR A 138 -1.39 11.76 15.22
CA THR A 138 -1.28 13.17 14.81
C THR A 138 0.15 13.62 14.56
N GLY A 139 1.14 12.80 14.91
CA GLY A 139 2.55 13.08 14.68
C GLY A 139 3.38 11.81 14.81
N GLN A 140 4.57 11.84 14.22
CA GLN A 140 5.52 10.71 14.23
C GLN A 140 6.93 11.20 14.54
N ILE A 141 7.70 10.36 15.25
CA ILE A 141 9.13 10.54 15.45
C ILE A 141 9.85 9.41 14.72
N ALA A 142 10.62 9.75 13.70
CA ALA A 142 11.38 8.79 12.89
C ALA A 142 12.80 8.64 13.48
N THR A 143 12.96 7.75 14.46
CA THR A 143 14.26 7.51 15.11
C THR A 143 15.09 6.41 14.45
N PHE A 144 14.47 5.54 13.66
CA PHE A 144 15.09 4.35 13.06
C PHE A 144 14.86 4.22 11.55
N VAL A 145 14.47 5.31 10.90
CA VAL A 145 14.29 5.32 9.44
C VAL A 145 15.61 5.75 8.80
N PRO A 146 16.17 5.00 7.83
CA PRO A 146 17.39 5.36 7.12
C PRO A 146 17.23 6.62 6.26
#